data_aa44d24cb7a19a722b61ae830f8654bb
#
_entry.id   aa44d24cb7a19a722b61ae830f8654bb
#
_cell.length_a   1.000
_cell.length_b   1.000
_cell.length_c   1.000
_cell.angle_alpha   90.00
_cell.angle_beta   90.00
_cell.angle_gamma   90.00
#
_symmetry.space_group_name_H-M   'P 1'
#
loop_
_entity.id
_entity.type
_entity.pdbx_description
1 polymer ?
#
loop_
_entity_poly.entity_id
_entity_poly.type
_entity_poly.pdbx_seq_one_letter_code
_entity_poly.pdbx_strand_id
1 'polypeptide(L)'
;YNNLGYRDATILSDSIWREKDGDIRIHINLSEGNQYFYRHIDFKGNTLYSSEYLAKRLGIKEGDVYNQEQLESRLNFSLDGTDISSLYMDDGYLAFRAEPVEKAVTGDSLDLELRIFEGPQFTIDKVVIKGNDRTHEHVIRRELRTIPGAKFSRSDLIRSQREIINLGYFNPEAIGVNTPVNQQNGTVDIEYTVEEKPNDQLELSAGYGGFQGLIGTLGVTFNNFSVRNILKPESWHPLPTGDGQKLSLRGQTNGKFYQSYNASFTEPWLGGKRPNSFTVAGFYSKYSRLDAGYNATGFFSIISGTVGMGTRLQWPDDNFVINGSLNLQRNKLNDYPGLFLVSSGDFNNFNFRVTLARTTVADPIFPREGSKISLTGQFTPPYSLFNHKDYTNLSVQDRFRFLEYHKWRFDMEFYKSLVGKLVLKISSKTGLLGYYNKKVGLSPFERFELGGDGLSNQFTGITGKDIISFRGYEVSDIQKGNNISTGGAAVFSKMSVELRYPISLNPNASIFVLGFFDAANAWNRIQDYNPFDLKRSTGLGLRVFLPMFGMLGFDYGFGLDKPDLIETGAKWTEFGKFSFILGFEPE
;
A
#
# COMPACT_ATOMS: atom_id res chain seq x y z
N TYR A 1 -33.10 -9.49 13.69
CA TYR A 1 -34.19 -10.35 13.27
C TYR A 1 -34.65 -10.04 11.85
N ASN A 2 -34.95 -8.78 11.50
CA ASN A 2 -35.37 -8.37 10.15
C ASN A 2 -34.39 -8.80 9.04
N ASN A 3 -33.11 -8.81 9.34
CA ASN A 3 -32.07 -9.24 8.40
C ASN A 3 -31.95 -10.76 8.26
N LEU A 4 -32.66 -11.52 9.11
CA LEU A 4 -32.74 -12.98 9.07
C LEU A 4 -34.12 -13.48 8.61
N GLY A 5 -34.97 -12.57 8.12
CA GLY A 5 -36.28 -12.87 7.61
C GLY A 5 -37.42 -12.75 8.63
N TYR A 6 -37.13 -12.49 9.88
CA TYR A 6 -38.16 -12.38 10.93
C TYR A 6 -38.67 -10.94 11.04
N ARG A 7 -39.43 -10.48 10.03
CA ARG A 7 -39.90 -9.08 9.96
C ARG A 7 -40.89 -8.70 11.07
N ASP A 8 -41.67 -9.65 11.58
CA ASP A 8 -42.67 -9.44 12.61
C ASP A 8 -42.11 -9.66 14.03
N ALA A 9 -40.80 -9.78 14.15
CA ALA A 9 -40.15 -9.92 15.45
C ALA A 9 -40.42 -8.70 16.32
N THR A 10 -40.99 -8.94 17.51
CA THR A 10 -41.37 -7.91 18.47
C THR A 10 -40.88 -8.22 19.87
N ILE A 11 -40.44 -7.19 20.59
CA ILE A 11 -40.10 -7.30 21.98
C ILE A 11 -41.41 -7.25 22.78
N LEU A 12 -41.75 -8.36 23.47
CA LEU A 12 -42.95 -8.46 24.29
C LEU A 12 -42.76 -7.79 25.63
N SER A 13 -41.58 -7.90 26.20
CA SER A 13 -41.22 -7.22 27.47
C SER A 13 -39.69 -7.16 27.60
N ASP A 14 -39.21 -6.14 28.23
CA ASP A 14 -37.82 -5.99 28.62
C ASP A 14 -37.73 -5.59 30.10
N SER A 15 -36.65 -5.94 30.75
CA SER A 15 -36.32 -5.50 32.11
C SER A 15 -34.80 -5.38 32.25
N ILE A 16 -34.40 -4.31 32.91
CA ILE A 16 -33.00 -3.99 33.14
C ILE A 16 -32.82 -3.80 34.66
N TRP A 17 -31.85 -4.52 35.23
CA TRP A 17 -31.49 -4.32 36.63
C TRP A 17 -29.98 -4.43 36.83
N ARG A 18 -29.51 -3.88 37.93
CA ARG A 18 -28.11 -3.95 38.32
C ARG A 18 -27.96 -4.95 39.47
N GLU A 19 -27.03 -5.87 39.32
CA GLU A 19 -26.67 -6.80 40.40
C GLU A 19 -25.78 -6.15 41.46
N LYS A 20 -25.62 -6.84 42.62
CA LYS A 20 -24.83 -6.32 43.75
C LYS A 20 -23.33 -6.17 43.45
N ASP A 21 -22.81 -6.88 42.47
CA ASP A 21 -21.45 -6.82 41.95
C ASP A 21 -21.22 -5.66 40.96
N GLY A 22 -22.30 -4.93 40.62
CA GLY A 22 -22.27 -3.79 39.73
C GLY A 22 -22.61 -4.11 38.28
N ASP A 23 -22.78 -5.36 37.93
CA ASP A 23 -23.13 -5.78 36.55
C ASP A 23 -24.56 -5.39 36.21
N ILE A 24 -24.78 -5.04 34.96
CA ILE A 24 -26.10 -4.74 34.40
C ILE A 24 -26.60 -6.02 33.71
N ARG A 25 -27.78 -6.50 34.16
CA ARG A 25 -28.49 -7.58 33.47
C ARG A 25 -29.67 -7.02 32.71
N ILE A 26 -29.80 -7.52 31.48
CA ILE A 26 -30.91 -7.19 30.59
C ILE A 26 -31.64 -8.50 30.29
N HIS A 27 -32.93 -8.55 30.58
CA HIS A 27 -33.81 -9.65 30.20
C HIS A 27 -34.74 -9.13 29.10
N ILE A 28 -34.73 -9.78 27.97
CA ILE A 28 -35.57 -9.44 26.81
C ILE A 28 -36.40 -10.67 26.48
N ASN A 29 -37.72 -10.53 26.55
CA ASN A 29 -38.67 -11.52 26.07
C ASN A 29 -39.20 -11.06 24.71
N LEU A 30 -38.96 -11.85 23.64
CA LEU A 30 -39.33 -11.49 22.32
C LEU A 30 -40.15 -12.61 21.64
N SER A 31 -40.96 -12.21 20.67
CA SER A 31 -41.62 -13.10 19.73
C SER A 31 -40.93 -12.96 18.37
N GLU A 32 -40.41 -14.04 17.83
CA GLU A 32 -39.69 -14.00 16.53
C GLU A 32 -40.65 -13.88 15.35
N GLY A 33 -41.88 -14.42 15.49
CA GLY A 33 -42.82 -14.54 14.37
C GLY A 33 -42.39 -15.59 13.34
N ASN A 34 -42.90 -15.47 12.12
CA ASN A 34 -42.51 -16.33 11.01
C ASN A 34 -41.32 -15.79 10.26
N GLN A 35 -40.55 -16.70 9.64
CA GLN A 35 -39.52 -16.31 8.69
C GLN A 35 -40.17 -16.09 7.32
N TYR A 36 -39.91 -14.95 6.68
CA TYR A 36 -40.50 -14.56 5.39
C TYR A 36 -39.53 -14.73 4.23
N PHE A 37 -40.12 -14.99 3.04
CA PHE A 37 -39.40 -15.18 1.79
C PHE A 37 -39.97 -14.28 0.71
N TYR A 38 -39.12 -13.83 -0.25
CA TYR A 38 -39.60 -13.11 -1.42
C TYR A 38 -40.30 -14.07 -2.39
N ARG A 39 -41.56 -13.77 -2.72
CA ARG A 39 -42.33 -14.54 -3.70
C ARG A 39 -42.31 -13.91 -5.09
N HIS A 40 -42.67 -12.61 -5.18
CA HIS A 40 -42.63 -11.85 -6.41
C HIS A 40 -42.02 -10.48 -6.14
N ILE A 41 -41.15 -10.00 -7.08
CA ILE A 41 -40.55 -8.68 -7.03
C ILE A 41 -40.84 -7.97 -8.35
N ASP A 42 -41.79 -7.02 -8.31
CA ASP A 42 -42.24 -6.25 -9.46
C ASP A 42 -41.58 -4.86 -9.46
N PHE A 43 -41.25 -4.32 -10.64
CA PHE A 43 -40.75 -2.96 -10.82
C PHE A 43 -41.82 -2.10 -11.50
N LYS A 44 -42.05 -0.88 -10.99
CA LYS A 44 -42.95 0.09 -11.59
C LYS A 44 -42.35 1.48 -11.68
N GLY A 45 -42.55 2.17 -12.79
CA GLY A 45 -42.06 3.52 -13.03
C GLY A 45 -40.66 3.60 -13.66
N ASN A 46 -40.06 2.45 -13.95
CA ASN A 46 -38.79 2.35 -14.66
C ASN A 46 -38.97 2.48 -16.16
N THR A 47 -38.57 3.61 -16.75
CA THR A 47 -38.67 3.85 -18.19
C THR A 47 -37.33 3.76 -18.92
N LEU A 48 -36.23 3.99 -18.22
CA LEU A 48 -34.87 3.96 -18.76
C LEU A 48 -34.25 2.54 -18.80
N TYR A 49 -34.46 1.77 -17.75
CA TYR A 49 -33.90 0.43 -17.65
C TYR A 49 -35.02 -0.60 -17.57
N SER A 50 -34.86 -1.73 -18.25
CA SER A 50 -35.84 -2.82 -18.21
C SER A 50 -35.92 -3.45 -16.80
N SER A 51 -37.10 -3.95 -16.43
CA SER A 51 -37.30 -4.65 -15.15
C SER A 51 -36.39 -5.86 -15.00
N GLU A 52 -36.08 -6.58 -16.08
CA GLU A 52 -35.14 -7.70 -16.10
C GLU A 52 -33.72 -7.26 -15.74
N TYR A 53 -33.26 -6.13 -16.29
CA TYR A 53 -31.94 -5.56 -15.99
C TYR A 53 -31.85 -5.11 -14.52
N LEU A 54 -32.90 -4.45 -14.02
CA LEU A 54 -32.96 -4.00 -12.62
C LEU A 54 -33.02 -5.19 -11.65
N ALA A 55 -33.76 -6.26 -11.97
CA ALA A 55 -33.81 -7.48 -11.17
C ALA A 55 -32.42 -8.15 -11.06
N LYS A 56 -31.70 -8.24 -12.18
CA LYS A 56 -30.33 -8.73 -12.20
C LYS A 56 -29.39 -7.85 -11.36
N ARG A 57 -29.57 -6.55 -11.39
CA ARG A 57 -28.79 -5.58 -10.61
C ARG A 57 -29.12 -5.67 -9.12
N LEU A 58 -30.40 -5.81 -8.75
CA LEU A 58 -30.86 -6.02 -7.38
C LEU A 58 -30.22 -7.26 -6.75
N GLY A 59 -30.11 -8.35 -7.54
CA GLY A 59 -29.47 -9.58 -7.12
C GLY A 59 -30.22 -10.36 -6.03
N ILE A 60 -31.48 -10.00 -5.75
CA ILE A 60 -32.40 -10.72 -4.86
C ILE A 60 -33.34 -11.53 -5.75
N LYS A 61 -33.52 -12.81 -5.43
CA LYS A 61 -34.32 -13.75 -6.21
C LYS A 61 -35.58 -14.18 -5.47
N GLU A 62 -36.57 -14.59 -6.24
CA GLU A 62 -37.73 -15.26 -5.69
C GLU A 62 -37.30 -16.53 -4.92
N GLY A 63 -37.85 -16.71 -3.72
CA GLY A 63 -37.47 -17.76 -2.78
C GLY A 63 -36.33 -17.41 -1.82
N ASP A 64 -35.63 -16.30 -2.01
CA ASP A 64 -34.61 -15.84 -1.04
C ASP A 64 -35.29 -15.40 0.28
N VAL A 65 -34.59 -15.58 1.39
CA VAL A 65 -35.04 -15.12 2.71
C VAL A 65 -35.13 -13.59 2.71
N TYR A 66 -36.23 -13.04 3.25
CA TYR A 66 -36.37 -11.60 3.43
C TYR A 66 -35.21 -11.04 4.26
N ASN A 67 -34.57 -10.00 3.75
CA ASN A 67 -33.49 -9.29 4.44
C ASN A 67 -33.63 -7.81 4.13
N GLN A 68 -34.05 -7.05 5.12
CA GLN A 68 -34.30 -5.61 5.00
C GLN A 68 -33.02 -4.84 4.66
N GLU A 69 -31.92 -5.11 5.35
CA GLU A 69 -30.63 -4.43 5.14
C GLU A 69 -30.08 -4.71 3.73
N GLN A 70 -30.21 -5.96 3.27
CA GLN A 70 -29.80 -6.32 1.92
C GLN A 70 -30.64 -5.59 0.87
N LEU A 71 -31.97 -5.53 1.06
CA LEU A 71 -32.89 -4.83 0.16
C LEU A 71 -32.56 -3.34 0.08
N GLU A 72 -32.44 -2.67 1.24
CA GLU A 72 -32.09 -1.25 1.31
C GLU A 72 -30.72 -0.97 0.70
N SER A 73 -29.72 -1.80 0.98
CA SER A 73 -28.38 -1.68 0.41
C SER A 73 -28.40 -1.83 -1.10
N ARG A 74 -29.13 -2.79 -1.65
CA ARG A 74 -29.21 -3.03 -3.09
C ARG A 74 -30.06 -2.00 -3.84
N LEU A 75 -31.02 -1.36 -3.16
CA LEU A 75 -31.85 -0.32 -3.75
C LEU A 75 -31.19 1.06 -3.68
N ASN A 76 -30.75 1.46 -2.50
CA ASN A 76 -30.48 2.86 -2.20
C ASN A 76 -28.99 3.20 -2.07
N PHE A 77 -28.19 2.33 -1.43
CA PHE A 77 -26.79 2.62 -1.21
C PHE A 77 -25.97 1.36 -0.94
N SER A 78 -25.06 1.05 -1.84
CA SER A 78 -23.98 0.10 -1.62
C SER A 78 -22.61 0.78 -1.70
N LEU A 79 -21.66 0.33 -0.88
CA LEU A 79 -20.30 0.88 -0.87
C LEU A 79 -19.54 0.66 -2.19
N ASP A 80 -19.91 -0.38 -2.92
CA ASP A 80 -19.32 -0.77 -4.21
C ASP A 80 -20.04 -0.12 -5.42
N GLY A 81 -21.08 0.71 -5.18
CA GLY A 81 -21.86 1.37 -6.24
C GLY A 81 -22.68 0.40 -7.10
N THR A 82 -22.95 -0.82 -6.60
CA THR A 82 -23.74 -1.81 -7.35
C THR A 82 -25.25 -1.71 -7.11
N ASP A 83 -25.70 -0.77 -6.28
CA ASP A 83 -27.12 -0.53 -6.03
C ASP A 83 -27.84 0.12 -7.23
N ILE A 84 -29.17 0.05 -7.21
CA ILE A 84 -30.01 0.61 -8.28
C ILE A 84 -29.95 2.14 -8.31
N SER A 85 -29.92 2.78 -7.13
CA SER A 85 -29.85 4.23 -7.03
C SER A 85 -28.56 4.80 -7.67
N SER A 86 -27.42 4.13 -7.44
CA SER A 86 -26.16 4.52 -8.09
C SER A 86 -26.24 4.45 -9.61
N LEU A 87 -26.91 3.44 -10.16
CA LEU A 87 -27.07 3.31 -11.62
C LEU A 87 -27.74 4.54 -12.24
N TYR A 88 -28.80 5.05 -11.63
CA TYR A 88 -29.52 6.23 -12.12
C TYR A 88 -28.78 7.53 -11.79
N MET A 89 -28.29 7.66 -10.56
CA MET A 89 -27.59 8.87 -10.14
C MET A 89 -26.28 9.09 -10.89
N ASP A 90 -25.62 8.03 -11.36
CA ASP A 90 -24.40 8.15 -12.16
C ASP A 90 -24.68 8.61 -13.61
N ASP A 91 -25.91 8.50 -14.07
CA ASP A 91 -26.37 9.06 -15.34
C ASP A 91 -27.12 10.41 -15.18
N GLY A 92 -26.99 11.08 -14.04
CA GLY A 92 -27.49 12.43 -13.82
C GLY A 92 -28.86 12.52 -13.13
N TYR A 93 -29.50 11.43 -12.78
CA TYR A 93 -30.83 11.42 -12.15
C TYR A 93 -30.73 11.62 -10.63
N LEU A 94 -30.27 12.80 -10.22
CA LEU A 94 -30.04 13.15 -8.80
C LEU A 94 -31.30 13.00 -7.93
N ALA A 95 -32.48 13.24 -8.48
CA ALA A 95 -33.76 13.15 -7.79
C ALA A 95 -34.34 11.72 -7.79
N PHE A 96 -33.58 10.73 -8.27
CA PHE A 96 -33.99 9.33 -8.27
C PHE A 96 -34.30 8.83 -6.86
N ARG A 97 -35.36 8.06 -6.75
CA ARG A 97 -35.70 7.28 -5.55
C ARG A 97 -36.46 6.03 -5.92
N ALA A 98 -36.22 4.99 -5.14
CA ALA A 98 -36.91 3.71 -5.23
C ALA A 98 -37.53 3.37 -3.88
N GLU A 99 -38.82 3.11 -3.86
CA GLU A 99 -39.58 2.79 -2.65
C GLU A 99 -40.06 1.34 -2.71
N PRO A 100 -39.63 0.48 -1.78
CA PRO A 100 -40.16 -0.88 -1.68
C PRO A 100 -41.55 -0.83 -1.02
N VAL A 101 -42.56 -1.34 -1.70
CA VAL A 101 -43.94 -1.40 -1.19
C VAL A 101 -44.36 -2.88 -1.15
N GLU A 102 -44.78 -3.33 0.03
CA GLU A 102 -45.39 -4.65 0.19
C GLU A 102 -46.78 -4.67 -0.45
N LYS A 103 -46.97 -5.51 -1.45
CA LYS A 103 -48.22 -5.63 -2.18
C LYS A 103 -49.16 -6.67 -1.56
N ALA A 104 -48.61 -7.78 -1.15
CA ALA A 104 -49.34 -8.84 -0.50
C ALA A 104 -48.43 -9.69 0.40
N VAL A 105 -49.02 -10.23 1.46
CA VAL A 105 -48.38 -11.22 2.32
C VAL A 105 -49.28 -12.46 2.29
N THR A 106 -48.75 -13.60 1.90
CA THR A 106 -49.50 -14.88 1.82
C THR A 106 -48.73 -15.95 2.58
N GLY A 107 -49.17 -16.24 3.81
CA GLY A 107 -48.46 -17.14 4.71
C GLY A 107 -47.12 -16.53 5.12
N ASP A 108 -46.02 -17.13 4.71
CA ASP A 108 -44.64 -16.74 4.94
C ASP A 108 -44.00 -16.05 3.72
N SER A 109 -44.78 -15.72 2.71
CA SER A 109 -44.30 -15.21 1.42
C SER A 109 -44.71 -13.77 1.16
N LEU A 110 -43.78 -12.94 0.69
CA LEU A 110 -43.92 -11.51 0.42
C LEU A 110 -43.92 -11.23 -1.08
N ASP A 111 -44.93 -10.49 -1.56
CA ASP A 111 -44.91 -9.83 -2.86
C ASP A 111 -44.47 -8.37 -2.68
N LEU A 112 -43.40 -8.00 -3.35
CA LEU A 112 -42.80 -6.68 -3.28
C LEU A 112 -42.97 -5.93 -4.60
N GLU A 113 -43.43 -4.68 -4.54
CA GLU A 113 -43.47 -3.75 -5.66
C GLU A 113 -42.43 -2.63 -5.41
N LEU A 114 -41.43 -2.55 -6.27
CA LEU A 114 -40.41 -1.51 -6.23
C LEU A 114 -40.87 -0.34 -7.08
N ARG A 115 -41.32 0.74 -6.43
CA ARG A 115 -41.79 1.96 -7.11
C ARG A 115 -40.60 2.87 -7.37
N ILE A 116 -40.37 3.13 -8.66
CA ILE A 116 -39.25 3.91 -9.15
C ILE A 116 -39.74 5.27 -9.58
N PHE A 117 -39.09 6.32 -9.09
CA PHE A 117 -39.26 7.70 -9.50
C PHE A 117 -37.93 8.17 -10.07
N GLU A 118 -37.84 8.19 -11.41
CA GLU A 118 -36.57 8.49 -12.10
C GLU A 118 -36.21 9.99 -11.98
N GLY A 119 -37.20 10.89 -12.06
CA GLY A 119 -36.96 12.32 -12.01
C GLY A 119 -36.29 12.88 -13.26
N PRO A 120 -35.95 14.18 -13.28
CA PRO A 120 -35.21 14.78 -14.36
C PRO A 120 -33.70 14.53 -14.24
N GLN A 121 -33.02 14.60 -15.38
CA GLN A 121 -31.56 14.51 -15.47
C GLN A 121 -30.95 15.89 -15.19
N PHE A 122 -29.88 15.94 -14.40
CA PHE A 122 -29.18 17.17 -14.03
C PHE A 122 -27.75 17.18 -14.56
N THR A 123 -27.30 18.38 -14.97
CA THR A 123 -25.91 18.66 -15.33
C THR A 123 -25.28 19.57 -14.28
N ILE A 124 -23.97 19.42 -14.07
CA ILE A 124 -23.21 20.24 -13.12
C ILE A 124 -23.02 21.63 -13.72
N ASP A 125 -23.52 22.68 -13.04
CA ASP A 125 -23.32 24.08 -13.46
C ASP A 125 -21.95 24.57 -12.99
N LYS A 126 -21.74 24.59 -11.68
CA LYS A 126 -20.46 25.03 -11.10
C LYS A 126 -20.04 24.16 -9.92
N VAL A 127 -18.74 24.20 -9.65
CA VAL A 127 -18.13 23.56 -8.48
C VAL A 127 -17.48 24.65 -7.64
N VAL A 128 -17.89 24.75 -6.37
CA VAL A 128 -17.43 25.75 -5.41
C VAL A 128 -16.66 25.04 -4.30
N ILE A 129 -15.51 25.60 -3.89
CA ILE A 129 -14.69 25.09 -2.80
C ILE A 129 -14.59 26.18 -1.73
N LYS A 130 -14.82 25.83 -0.46
CA LYS A 130 -14.81 26.76 0.68
C LYS A 130 -13.97 26.21 1.82
N GLY A 131 -13.22 27.08 2.53
CA GLY A 131 -12.43 26.71 3.73
C GLY A 131 -11.00 26.30 3.43
N ASN A 132 -10.51 26.52 2.22
CA ASN A 132 -9.13 26.26 1.81
C ASN A 132 -8.28 27.54 1.94
N ASP A 133 -8.03 27.98 3.17
CA ASP A 133 -7.39 29.28 3.46
C ASP A 133 -5.90 29.32 3.10
N ARG A 134 -5.20 28.19 3.18
CA ARG A 134 -3.77 28.03 2.87
C ARG A 134 -3.53 27.31 1.55
N THR A 135 -4.35 26.28 1.28
CA THR A 135 -4.22 25.46 0.07
C THR A 135 -4.87 26.16 -1.11
N HIS A 136 -4.12 26.37 -2.17
CA HIS A 136 -4.65 26.98 -3.37
C HIS A 136 -5.73 26.12 -3.99
N GLU A 137 -6.79 26.73 -4.47
CA GLU A 137 -7.97 26.06 -5.03
C GLU A 137 -7.64 25.04 -6.13
N HIS A 138 -6.65 25.33 -6.97
CA HIS A 138 -6.24 24.44 -8.06
C HIS A 138 -5.73 23.08 -7.56
N VAL A 139 -5.20 23.00 -6.32
CA VAL A 139 -4.72 21.76 -5.70
C VAL A 139 -5.87 20.81 -5.41
N ILE A 140 -7.01 21.36 -4.97
CA ILE A 140 -8.22 20.58 -4.72
C ILE A 140 -8.92 20.28 -6.04
N ARG A 141 -9.12 21.32 -6.86
CA ARG A 141 -9.88 21.23 -8.11
C ARG A 141 -9.33 20.19 -9.08
N ARG A 142 -8.02 20.00 -9.17
CA ARG A 142 -7.38 19.01 -10.04
C ARG A 142 -7.66 17.56 -9.63
N GLU A 143 -8.06 17.30 -8.39
CA GLU A 143 -8.39 15.97 -7.88
C GLU A 143 -9.88 15.64 -8.08
N LEU A 144 -10.73 16.66 -8.37
CA LEU A 144 -12.17 16.47 -8.51
C LEU A 144 -12.51 15.75 -9.82
N ARG A 145 -13.46 14.84 -9.74
CA ARG A 145 -14.10 14.18 -10.89
C ARG A 145 -15.35 14.91 -11.34
N THR A 146 -15.94 15.71 -10.46
CA THR A 146 -17.10 16.55 -10.75
C THR A 146 -16.67 17.77 -11.57
N ILE A 147 -16.99 17.78 -12.87
CA ILE A 147 -16.55 18.80 -13.82
C ILE A 147 -17.78 19.60 -14.29
N PRO A 148 -17.75 20.94 -14.28
CA PRO A 148 -18.83 21.76 -14.84
C PRO A 148 -19.16 21.36 -16.28
N GLY A 149 -20.46 21.28 -16.60
CA GLY A 149 -20.97 20.84 -17.90
C GLY A 149 -21.11 19.31 -18.06
N ALA A 150 -20.56 18.51 -17.16
CA ALA A 150 -20.80 17.06 -17.15
C ALA A 150 -22.15 16.73 -16.50
N LYS A 151 -22.68 15.54 -16.78
CA LYS A 151 -23.83 15.01 -16.04
C LYS A 151 -23.47 14.83 -14.56
N PHE A 152 -24.43 15.01 -13.67
CA PHE A 152 -24.25 14.65 -12.28
C PHE A 152 -23.94 13.15 -12.16
N SER A 153 -22.98 12.79 -11.32
CA SER A 153 -22.65 11.41 -10.99
C SER A 153 -22.35 11.29 -9.49
N ARG A 154 -23.09 10.43 -8.82
CA ARG A 154 -22.88 10.12 -7.40
C ARG A 154 -21.54 9.47 -7.14
N SER A 155 -21.14 8.55 -7.99
CA SER A 155 -19.84 7.89 -7.91
C SER A 155 -18.70 8.89 -8.03
N ASP A 156 -18.79 9.85 -8.96
CA ASP A 156 -17.80 10.91 -9.13
C ASP A 156 -17.75 11.86 -7.93
N LEU A 157 -18.92 12.14 -7.32
CA LEU A 157 -19.01 12.96 -6.12
C LEU A 157 -18.30 12.28 -4.94
N ILE A 158 -18.61 11.01 -4.67
CA ILE A 158 -18.00 10.21 -3.60
C ILE A 158 -16.50 10.06 -3.85
N ARG A 159 -16.11 9.82 -5.10
CA ARG A 159 -14.71 9.72 -5.48
C ARG A 159 -13.97 11.03 -5.26
N SER A 160 -14.55 12.16 -5.66
CA SER A 160 -13.98 13.49 -5.44
C SER A 160 -13.79 13.78 -3.94
N GLN A 161 -14.78 13.45 -3.12
CA GLN A 161 -14.68 13.59 -1.67
C GLN A 161 -13.54 12.73 -1.10
N ARG A 162 -13.39 11.49 -1.56
CA ARG A 162 -12.29 10.60 -1.16
C ARG A 162 -10.93 11.14 -1.59
N GLU A 163 -10.82 11.69 -2.81
CA GLU A 163 -9.56 12.28 -3.27
C GLU A 163 -9.19 13.53 -2.46
N ILE A 164 -10.16 14.35 -2.03
CA ILE A 164 -9.91 15.46 -1.10
C ILE A 164 -9.39 14.95 0.25
N ILE A 165 -9.97 13.87 0.78
CA ILE A 165 -9.49 13.22 2.03
C ILE A 165 -8.04 12.72 1.85
N ASN A 166 -7.76 12.08 0.72
CA ASN A 166 -6.45 11.49 0.40
C ASN A 166 -5.33 12.52 0.26
N LEU A 167 -5.65 13.79 -0.04
CA LEU A 167 -4.66 14.88 0.00
C LEU A 167 -4.01 15.01 1.38
N GLY A 168 -4.74 14.65 2.46
CA GLY A 168 -4.23 14.69 3.82
C GLY A 168 -4.12 16.09 4.43
N TYR A 169 -4.55 17.13 3.73
CA TYR A 169 -4.47 18.53 4.17
C TYR A 169 -5.67 18.96 4.99
N PHE A 170 -6.77 18.22 4.91
CA PHE A 170 -8.08 18.57 5.49
C PHE A 170 -8.51 17.58 6.56
N ASN A 171 -9.33 18.06 7.50
CA ASN A 171 -9.97 17.23 8.49
C ASN A 171 -11.07 16.38 7.83
N PRO A 172 -10.97 15.04 7.81
CA PRO A 172 -11.94 14.18 7.13
C PRO A 172 -13.37 14.31 7.67
N GLU A 173 -13.52 14.61 8.96
CA GLU A 173 -14.82 14.74 9.62
C GLU A 173 -15.52 16.07 9.28
N ALA A 174 -14.76 17.08 8.86
CA ALA A 174 -15.27 18.39 8.49
C ALA A 174 -15.50 18.56 6.98
N ILE A 175 -15.25 17.53 6.16
CA ILE A 175 -15.50 17.59 4.73
C ILE A 175 -16.99 17.45 4.45
N GLY A 176 -17.61 18.57 4.08
CA GLY A 176 -19.01 18.64 3.68
C GLY A 176 -19.18 18.70 2.16
N VAL A 177 -20.27 18.13 1.67
CA VAL A 177 -20.70 18.27 0.26
C VAL A 177 -22.16 18.67 0.24
N ASN A 178 -22.46 19.74 -0.47
CA ASN A 178 -23.82 20.21 -0.70
C ASN A 178 -24.09 20.28 -2.20
N THR A 179 -25.31 19.92 -2.63
CA THR A 179 -25.72 19.84 -4.03
C THR A 179 -27.01 20.64 -4.27
N PRO A 180 -26.97 21.99 -4.20
CA PRO A 180 -28.14 22.81 -4.46
C PRO A 180 -28.60 22.67 -5.91
N VAL A 181 -29.86 22.32 -6.09
CA VAL A 181 -30.46 21.99 -7.37
C VAL A 181 -31.23 23.19 -7.91
N ASN A 182 -31.02 23.54 -9.19
CA ASN A 182 -31.84 24.46 -9.95
C ASN A 182 -32.76 23.67 -10.91
N GLN A 183 -33.99 23.45 -10.46
CA GLN A 183 -34.99 22.70 -11.25
C GLN A 183 -35.39 23.38 -12.54
N GLN A 184 -35.33 24.72 -12.61
CA GLN A 184 -35.74 25.46 -13.81
C GLN A 184 -34.76 25.22 -14.97
N ASN A 185 -33.47 25.13 -14.67
CA ASN A 185 -32.43 24.98 -15.68
C ASN A 185 -31.98 23.53 -15.84
N GLY A 186 -32.45 22.59 -14.99
CA GLY A 186 -31.94 21.20 -14.97
C GLY A 186 -30.47 21.10 -14.55
N THR A 187 -30.02 22.02 -13.68
CA THR A 187 -28.61 22.06 -13.25
C THR A 187 -28.47 21.88 -11.74
N VAL A 188 -27.29 21.46 -11.33
CA VAL A 188 -26.90 21.32 -9.93
C VAL A 188 -25.53 21.96 -9.70
N ASP A 189 -25.41 22.74 -8.62
CA ASP A 189 -24.12 23.22 -8.13
C ASP A 189 -23.54 22.16 -7.17
N ILE A 190 -22.23 22.04 -7.13
CA ILE A 190 -21.55 21.18 -6.16
C ILE A 190 -20.69 22.07 -5.28
N GLU A 191 -21.00 22.10 -3.99
CA GLU A 191 -20.23 22.86 -3.00
C GLU A 191 -19.48 21.91 -2.08
N TYR A 192 -18.13 21.96 -2.15
CA TYR A 192 -17.24 21.28 -1.21
C TYR A 192 -16.84 22.25 -0.10
N THR A 193 -17.08 21.87 1.14
CA THR A 193 -16.58 22.59 2.31
C THR A 193 -15.47 21.77 2.95
N VAL A 194 -14.32 22.40 3.21
CA VAL A 194 -13.15 21.75 3.81
C VAL A 194 -12.68 22.57 5.02
N GLU A 195 -11.97 21.93 5.94
CA GLU A 195 -11.30 22.56 7.08
C GLU A 195 -9.84 22.10 7.09
N GLU A 196 -8.92 23.04 7.00
CA GLU A 196 -7.49 22.70 6.96
C GLU A 196 -6.98 22.24 8.33
N LYS A 197 -6.14 21.20 8.31
CA LYS A 197 -5.43 20.69 9.48
C LYS A 197 -3.93 20.79 9.30
N PRO A 198 -3.14 20.79 10.39
CA PRO A 198 -1.69 20.62 10.31
C PRO A 198 -1.39 19.30 9.61
N ASN A 199 -0.55 19.35 8.59
CA ASN A 199 -0.20 18.21 7.73
C ASN A 199 1.31 17.98 7.64
N ASP A 200 2.10 18.86 8.24
CA ASP A 200 3.53 18.69 8.32
C ASP A 200 3.88 17.63 9.36
N GLN A 201 4.90 16.85 9.07
CA GLN A 201 5.33 15.74 9.90
C GLN A 201 6.72 15.98 10.43
N LEU A 202 6.87 15.88 11.73
CA LEU A 202 8.17 15.86 12.42
C LEU A 202 8.43 14.41 12.88
N GLU A 203 9.50 13.82 12.36
CA GLU A 203 10.01 12.53 12.80
C GLU A 203 11.15 12.76 13.79
N LEU A 204 10.97 12.31 15.02
CA LEU A 204 12.03 12.23 16.00
C LEU A 204 12.01 10.81 16.57
N SER A 205 12.99 10.02 16.22
CA SER A 205 13.05 8.64 16.68
C SER A 205 14.46 8.23 17.09
N ALA A 206 14.53 7.23 17.98
CA ALA A 206 15.74 6.55 18.34
C ALA A 206 15.47 5.04 18.22
N GLY A 207 16.34 4.34 17.48
CA GLY A 207 16.24 2.90 17.26
C GLY A 207 17.54 2.19 17.58
N TYR A 208 17.44 0.92 17.97
CA TYR A 208 18.61 0.08 18.17
C TYR A 208 18.79 -0.87 16.98
N GLY A 209 19.91 -0.73 16.28
CA GLY A 209 20.21 -1.46 15.04
C GLY A 209 21.21 -2.59 15.23
N GLY A 210 21.01 -3.48 16.18
CA GLY A 210 21.90 -4.62 16.45
C GLY A 210 23.35 -4.18 16.69
N PHE A 211 24.29 -4.62 15.85
CA PHE A 211 25.71 -4.25 15.97
C PHE A 211 26.00 -2.76 15.72
N GLN A 212 25.05 -2.04 15.13
CA GLN A 212 25.18 -0.60 14.87
C GLN A 212 24.87 0.28 16.09
N GLY A 213 24.30 -0.30 17.16
CA GLY A 213 23.95 0.41 18.38
C GLY A 213 22.74 1.33 18.23
N LEU A 214 22.68 2.37 19.06
CA LEU A 214 21.59 3.35 19.08
C LEU A 214 21.73 4.35 17.92
N ILE A 215 20.70 4.47 17.09
CA ILE A 215 20.62 5.40 15.96
C ILE A 215 19.53 6.43 16.25
N GLY A 216 19.91 7.70 16.18
CA GLY A 216 18.97 8.82 16.22
C GLY A 216 18.54 9.23 14.82
N THR A 217 17.27 9.54 14.65
CA THR A 217 16.68 10.07 13.41
C THR A 217 15.98 11.39 13.69
N LEU A 218 16.24 12.37 12.85
CA LEU A 218 15.47 13.61 12.76
C LEU A 218 15.01 13.77 11.33
N GLY A 219 13.70 13.89 11.13
CA GLY A 219 13.07 14.10 9.83
C GLY A 219 12.00 15.16 9.89
N VAL A 220 11.88 15.96 8.83
CA VAL A 220 10.78 16.89 8.63
C VAL A 220 10.21 16.70 7.23
N THR A 221 8.90 16.64 7.14
CA THR A 221 8.19 16.55 5.87
C THR A 221 7.09 17.59 5.81
N PHE A 222 7.17 18.46 4.82
CA PHE A 222 6.19 19.51 4.51
C PHE A 222 5.35 19.02 3.33
N ASN A 223 4.06 18.74 3.57
CA ASN A 223 3.20 18.07 2.60
C ASN A 223 2.43 19.03 1.68
N ASN A 224 2.32 20.29 2.02
CA ASN A 224 1.67 21.31 1.18
C ASN A 224 2.63 22.43 0.80
N PHE A 225 3.89 22.09 0.51
CA PHE A 225 4.93 23.05 0.16
C PHE A 225 4.61 23.80 -1.15
N SER A 226 5.12 25.02 -1.28
CA SER A 226 4.99 25.84 -2.48
C SER A 226 6.31 26.49 -2.86
N VAL A 227 6.93 26.04 -3.94
CA VAL A 227 8.12 26.71 -4.52
C VAL A 227 7.79 28.12 -4.98
N ARG A 228 6.58 28.37 -5.49
CA ARG A 228 6.15 29.69 -5.99
C ARG A 228 6.08 30.73 -4.89
N ASN A 229 5.79 30.29 -3.67
CA ASN A 229 5.60 31.15 -2.52
C ASN A 229 6.89 31.37 -1.70
N ILE A 230 8.04 30.84 -2.13
CA ILE A 230 9.33 31.02 -1.42
C ILE A 230 9.66 32.49 -1.18
N LEU A 231 9.31 33.37 -2.13
CA LEU A 231 9.58 34.80 -2.03
C LEU A 231 8.43 35.60 -1.38
N LYS A 232 7.40 34.93 -0.84
CA LYS A 232 6.23 35.57 -0.21
C LYS A 232 6.15 35.19 1.26
N PRO A 233 6.74 35.99 2.19
CA PRO A 233 6.77 35.66 3.62
C PRO A 233 5.40 35.44 4.26
N GLU A 234 4.35 36.10 3.75
CA GLU A 234 2.98 35.97 4.23
C GLU A 234 2.41 34.55 4.09
N SER A 235 2.96 33.75 3.17
CA SER A 235 2.53 32.33 2.95
C SER A 235 3.35 31.31 3.74
N TRP A 236 4.24 31.76 4.63
CA TRP A 236 5.11 30.87 5.40
C TRP A 236 4.46 30.40 6.70
N HIS A 237 4.23 29.07 6.84
CA HIS A 237 3.61 28.41 8.01
C HIS A 237 4.23 27.03 8.36
N PRO A 238 5.43 26.81 8.84
CA PRO A 238 6.62 27.67 8.94
C PRO A 238 7.38 27.83 7.62
N LEU A 239 7.09 27.02 6.59
CA LEU A 239 7.61 27.14 5.23
C LEU A 239 6.52 27.59 4.27
N PRO A 240 6.87 28.07 3.06
CA PRO A 240 5.88 28.47 2.07
C PRO A 240 4.97 27.30 1.69
N THR A 241 3.66 27.53 1.81
CA THR A 241 2.62 26.50 1.60
C THR A 241 1.65 26.89 0.49
N GLY A 242 0.85 25.93 0.01
CA GLY A 242 -0.32 26.15 -0.86
C GLY A 242 -0.38 25.37 -2.16
N ASP A 243 0.73 24.87 -2.71
CA ASP A 243 0.74 24.20 -4.03
C ASP A 243 0.65 22.66 -3.97
N GLY A 244 0.56 22.08 -2.77
CA GLY A 244 0.47 20.63 -2.59
C GLY A 244 1.74 19.88 -2.97
N GLN A 245 2.89 20.57 -3.02
CA GLN A 245 4.20 19.97 -3.22
C GLN A 245 4.68 19.34 -1.91
N LYS A 246 5.57 18.36 -2.00
CA LYS A 246 6.15 17.70 -0.84
C LYS A 246 7.64 17.96 -0.77
N LEU A 247 8.10 18.49 0.36
CA LEU A 247 9.52 18.65 0.69
C LEU A 247 9.84 17.79 1.92
N SER A 248 10.79 16.87 1.81
CA SER A 248 11.21 16.03 2.92
C SER A 248 12.71 16.12 3.14
N LEU A 249 13.10 16.33 4.39
CA LEU A 249 14.48 16.38 4.83
C LEU A 249 14.64 15.39 5.98
N ARG A 250 15.63 14.49 5.92
CA ARG A 250 15.84 13.48 6.93
C ARG A 250 17.32 13.27 7.20
N GLY A 251 17.71 13.28 8.47
CA GLY A 251 19.04 12.94 8.94
C GLY A 251 19.00 11.81 9.94
N GLN A 252 19.93 10.88 9.83
CA GLN A 252 20.10 9.75 10.75
C GLN A 252 21.57 9.64 11.16
N THR A 253 21.82 9.37 12.42
CA THR A 253 23.20 9.19 12.89
C THR A 253 23.25 8.35 14.16
N ASN A 254 24.34 7.63 14.32
CA ASN A 254 24.79 7.08 15.61
C ASN A 254 26.18 7.61 15.99
N GLY A 255 26.48 8.84 15.60
CA GLY A 255 27.76 9.48 15.85
C GLY A 255 28.82 9.14 14.80
N LYS A 256 29.89 8.42 15.18
CA LYS A 256 31.03 8.17 14.28
C LYS A 256 30.84 7.00 13.33
N PHE A 257 29.99 6.03 13.71
CA PHE A 257 29.84 4.79 12.94
C PHE A 257 28.98 4.99 11.70
N TYR A 258 27.82 5.66 11.84
CA TYR A 258 26.84 5.81 10.78
C TYR A 258 26.28 7.24 10.69
N GLN A 259 26.18 7.74 9.48
CA GLN A 259 25.53 9.01 9.14
C GLN A 259 24.78 8.87 7.82
N SER A 260 23.57 9.40 7.73
CA SER A 260 22.77 9.42 6.51
C SER A 260 21.95 10.70 6.44
N TYR A 261 21.91 11.30 5.26
CA TYR A 261 21.13 12.50 4.97
C TYR A 261 20.36 12.29 3.67
N ASN A 262 19.08 12.60 3.70
CA ASN A 262 18.19 12.53 2.54
C ASN A 262 17.44 13.85 2.40
N ALA A 263 17.35 14.35 1.19
CA ALA A 263 16.52 15.49 0.83
C ALA A 263 15.73 15.14 -0.43
N SER A 264 14.43 15.33 -0.41
CA SER A 264 13.58 15.07 -1.58
C SER A 264 12.50 16.12 -1.75
N PHE A 265 12.26 16.48 -3.00
CA PHE A 265 11.19 17.37 -3.42
C PHE A 265 10.31 16.64 -4.44
N THR A 266 8.99 16.71 -4.28
CA THR A 266 8.03 16.10 -5.19
C THR A 266 6.94 17.11 -5.57
N GLU A 267 6.77 17.31 -6.89
CA GLU A 267 5.62 17.99 -7.50
C GLU A 267 4.65 16.89 -7.98
N PRO A 268 3.46 16.71 -7.38
CA PRO A 268 2.55 15.63 -7.75
C PRO A 268 1.82 15.85 -9.08
N TRP A 269 1.74 17.11 -9.57
CA TRP A 269 1.02 17.47 -10.79
C TRP A 269 1.87 18.35 -11.71
N LEU A 270 3.01 17.84 -12.16
CA LEU A 270 3.88 18.57 -13.08
C LEU A 270 3.12 19.00 -14.34
N GLY A 271 3.08 20.31 -14.58
CA GLY A 271 2.32 20.90 -15.69
C GLY A 271 0.82 21.11 -15.41
N GLY A 272 0.28 20.70 -14.26
CA GLY A 272 -1.07 21.00 -13.77
C GLY A 272 -2.25 20.37 -14.49
N LYS A 273 -2.03 19.64 -15.61
CA LYS A 273 -3.09 19.08 -16.45
C LYS A 273 -3.37 17.59 -16.21
N ARG A 274 -2.38 16.86 -15.74
CA ARG A 274 -2.44 15.42 -15.49
C ARG A 274 -1.68 15.09 -14.20
N PRO A 275 -2.04 14.02 -13.48
CA PRO A 275 -1.35 13.60 -12.26
C PRO A 275 0.02 12.97 -12.59
N ASN A 276 0.91 13.78 -13.18
CA ASN A 276 2.28 13.41 -13.46
C ASN A 276 3.13 13.90 -12.30
N SER A 277 3.58 12.99 -11.44
CA SER A 277 4.49 13.33 -10.36
C SER A 277 5.91 13.53 -10.89
N PHE A 278 6.60 14.52 -10.36
CA PHE A 278 8.02 14.77 -10.60
C PHE A 278 8.76 14.82 -9.28
N THR A 279 9.81 14.03 -9.13
CA THR A 279 10.58 13.94 -7.89
C THR A 279 12.05 14.19 -8.17
N VAL A 280 12.68 15.02 -7.35
CA VAL A 280 14.13 15.16 -7.28
C VAL A 280 14.56 14.81 -5.87
N ALA A 281 15.55 13.95 -5.74
CA ALA A 281 16.08 13.55 -4.43
C ALA A 281 17.60 13.50 -4.44
N GLY A 282 18.19 13.86 -3.29
CA GLY A 282 19.60 13.70 -3.00
C GLY A 282 19.79 12.86 -1.75
N PHE A 283 20.75 11.97 -1.77
CA PHE A 283 21.04 11.06 -0.68
C PHE A 283 22.54 10.97 -0.44
N TYR A 284 22.94 11.01 0.82
CA TYR A 284 24.30 10.74 1.26
C TYR A 284 24.27 9.80 2.45
N SER A 285 25.12 8.78 2.45
CA SER A 285 25.36 7.99 3.65
C SER A 285 26.83 7.60 3.80
N LYS A 286 27.25 7.41 5.04
CA LYS A 286 28.61 6.96 5.38
C LYS A 286 28.56 5.99 6.54
N TYR A 287 29.22 4.84 6.36
CA TYR A 287 29.54 3.88 7.40
C TYR A 287 31.04 3.90 7.66
N SER A 288 31.44 4.03 8.90
CA SER A 288 32.85 3.98 9.29
C SER A 288 33.13 2.65 10.00
N ARG A 289 34.22 1.98 9.61
CA ARG A 289 34.77 0.88 10.40
C ARG A 289 35.59 1.49 11.52
N LEU A 290 35.31 1.11 12.76
CA LEU A 290 36.00 1.63 13.93
C LEU A 290 36.89 0.53 14.52
N ASP A 291 38.06 0.92 15.03
CA ASP A 291 38.90 0.06 15.86
C ASP A 291 38.38 0.02 17.32
N ALA A 292 39.05 -0.75 18.17
CA ALA A 292 38.73 -0.86 19.60
C ALA A 292 38.85 0.50 20.35
N GLY A 293 39.57 1.47 19.79
CA GLY A 293 39.73 2.83 20.31
C GLY A 293 38.71 3.83 19.74
N TYR A 294 37.69 3.34 19.01
CA TYR A 294 36.71 4.19 18.32
C TYR A 294 37.29 5.13 17.26
N ASN A 295 38.45 4.80 16.68
CA ASN A 295 39.01 5.53 15.55
C ASN A 295 38.57 4.89 14.23
N ALA A 296 38.30 5.74 13.23
CA ALA A 296 37.89 5.25 11.91
C ALA A 296 39.10 4.66 11.17
N THR A 297 39.04 3.36 10.87
CA THR A 297 40.07 2.62 10.12
C THR A 297 39.72 2.41 8.67
N GLY A 298 38.41 2.51 8.32
CA GLY A 298 37.91 2.40 6.97
C GLY A 298 36.51 2.98 6.87
N PHE A 299 35.99 3.12 5.65
CA PHE A 299 34.62 3.59 5.44
C PHE A 299 34.01 3.08 4.14
N PHE A 300 32.70 3.04 4.14
CA PHE A 300 31.85 2.92 2.96
C PHE A 300 30.93 4.13 2.89
N SER A 301 30.89 4.81 1.75
CA SER A 301 29.99 5.95 1.54
C SER A 301 29.28 5.87 0.21
N ILE A 302 28.05 6.36 0.20
CA ILE A 302 27.20 6.51 -0.96
C ILE A 302 26.82 7.97 -1.08
N ILE A 303 26.93 8.54 -2.27
CA ILE A 303 26.28 9.78 -2.65
C ILE A 303 25.42 9.50 -3.88
N SER A 304 24.18 9.92 -3.89
CA SER A 304 23.29 9.76 -5.04
C SER A 304 22.39 10.96 -5.27
N GLY A 305 22.07 11.18 -6.54
CA GLY A 305 21.04 12.08 -7.02
C GLY A 305 20.06 11.31 -7.89
N THR A 306 18.77 11.50 -7.65
CA THR A 306 17.70 10.84 -8.39
C THR A 306 16.73 11.87 -8.96
N VAL A 307 16.35 11.69 -10.24
CA VAL A 307 15.26 12.42 -10.87
C VAL A 307 14.26 11.40 -11.37
N GLY A 308 13.01 11.53 -10.95
CA GLY A 308 11.94 10.59 -11.26
C GLY A 308 10.68 11.27 -11.78
N MET A 309 9.95 10.56 -12.62
CA MET A 309 8.61 10.92 -13.09
C MET A 309 7.69 9.71 -12.95
N GLY A 310 6.46 9.97 -12.45
CA GLY A 310 5.42 8.97 -12.34
C GLY A 310 4.12 9.47 -12.97
N THR A 311 3.33 8.57 -13.54
CA THR A 311 2.02 8.89 -14.06
C THR A 311 1.04 7.74 -13.85
N ARG A 312 -0.23 8.08 -13.58
CA ARG A 312 -1.32 7.11 -13.55
C ARG A 312 -1.83 6.90 -14.97
N LEU A 313 -1.91 5.65 -15.39
CA LEU A 313 -2.44 5.28 -16.69
C LEU A 313 -3.97 5.22 -16.63
N GLN A 314 -4.63 5.54 -17.76
CA GLN A 314 -6.08 5.43 -17.88
C GLN A 314 -6.50 4.10 -18.53
N TRP A 315 -5.61 3.46 -19.21
CA TRP A 315 -5.80 2.18 -19.89
C TRP A 315 -4.75 1.17 -19.43
N PRO A 316 -5.10 -0.11 -19.15
CA PRO A 316 -6.44 -0.74 -19.29
C PRO A 316 -7.43 -0.36 -18.20
N ASP A 317 -6.98 0.09 -17.04
CA ASP A 317 -7.77 0.70 -15.97
C ASP A 317 -6.94 1.78 -15.25
N ASP A 318 -7.58 2.60 -14.41
CA ASP A 318 -6.94 3.72 -13.71
C ASP A 318 -6.20 3.32 -12.42
N ASN A 319 -6.01 2.01 -12.18
CA ASN A 319 -5.20 1.48 -11.08
C ASN A 319 -3.74 1.29 -11.46
N PHE A 320 -3.39 1.41 -12.75
CA PHE A 320 -2.01 1.31 -13.22
C PHE A 320 -1.24 2.60 -13.01
N VAL A 321 -0.02 2.47 -12.50
CA VAL A 321 0.95 3.56 -12.37
C VAL A 321 2.26 3.13 -13.03
N ILE A 322 2.83 4.01 -13.84
CA ILE A 322 4.18 3.84 -14.37
C ILE A 322 5.10 4.90 -13.78
N ASN A 323 6.25 4.48 -13.26
CA ASN A 323 7.29 5.35 -12.72
C ASN A 323 8.59 5.10 -13.47
N GLY A 324 9.24 6.17 -13.91
CA GLY A 324 10.58 6.16 -14.48
C GLY A 324 11.51 7.02 -13.66
N SER A 325 12.74 6.59 -13.38
CA SER A 325 13.74 7.40 -12.70
C SER A 325 15.14 7.19 -13.23
N LEU A 326 15.91 8.27 -13.24
CA LEU A 326 17.34 8.27 -13.46
C LEU A 326 18.02 8.43 -12.11
N ASN A 327 18.97 7.56 -11.81
CA ASN A 327 19.74 7.57 -10.58
C ASN A 327 21.23 7.65 -10.92
N LEU A 328 21.91 8.65 -10.35
CA LEU A 328 23.34 8.88 -10.44
C LEU A 328 23.93 8.63 -9.06
N GLN A 329 24.65 7.51 -8.88
CA GLN A 329 25.16 7.10 -7.59
C GLN A 329 26.66 6.81 -7.67
N ARG A 330 27.39 7.23 -6.63
CA ARG A 330 28.79 6.93 -6.44
C ARG A 330 28.99 6.22 -5.10
N ASN A 331 29.59 5.03 -5.16
CA ASN A 331 29.94 4.18 -4.01
C ASN A 331 31.44 4.24 -3.80
N LYS A 332 31.88 4.73 -2.63
CA LYS A 332 33.30 4.78 -2.29
C LYS A 332 33.59 3.91 -1.08
N LEU A 333 34.47 2.94 -1.26
CA LEU A 333 34.95 2.04 -0.20
C LEU A 333 36.42 2.31 0.05
N ASN A 334 36.81 2.34 1.31
CA ASN A 334 38.19 2.41 1.75
C ASN A 334 38.36 1.46 2.93
N ASP A 335 39.04 0.35 2.69
CA ASP A 335 39.30 -0.71 3.65
C ASP A 335 38.07 -1.13 4.46
N TYR A 336 36.99 -1.50 3.74
CA TYR A 336 35.70 -1.92 4.31
C TYR A 336 35.34 -3.33 3.85
N PRO A 337 36.00 -4.39 4.42
CA PRO A 337 35.75 -5.78 4.03
C PRO A 337 34.44 -6.32 4.62
N GLY A 338 33.93 -7.41 4.03
CA GLY A 338 32.84 -8.22 4.57
C GLY A 338 31.42 -7.81 4.12
N LEU A 339 31.22 -6.62 3.56
CA LEU A 339 29.91 -6.18 3.10
C LEU A 339 29.68 -6.52 1.61
N PHE A 340 30.72 -6.35 0.79
CA PHE A 340 30.70 -6.62 -0.64
C PHE A 340 31.84 -7.56 -1.03
N LEU A 341 31.85 -7.98 -2.30
CA LEU A 341 32.97 -8.73 -2.89
C LEU A 341 34.25 -7.89 -3.05
N VAL A 342 34.16 -6.58 -2.79
CA VAL A 342 35.25 -5.61 -2.86
C VAL A 342 35.35 -4.86 -1.54
N SER A 343 36.57 -4.59 -1.08
CA SER A 343 36.83 -3.88 0.19
C SER A 343 37.25 -2.42 -0.02
N SER A 344 37.73 -2.06 -1.21
CA SER A 344 38.19 -0.72 -1.55
C SER A 344 37.91 -0.41 -3.00
N GLY A 345 37.70 0.86 -3.32
CA GLY A 345 37.47 1.36 -4.67
C GLY A 345 36.42 2.45 -4.75
N ASP A 346 36.29 2.98 -5.96
CA ASP A 346 35.36 4.04 -6.33
C ASP A 346 34.51 3.54 -7.52
N PHE A 347 33.21 3.39 -7.31
CA PHE A 347 32.29 2.73 -8.24
C PHE A 347 31.11 3.64 -8.55
N ASN A 348 30.88 3.88 -9.84
CA ASN A 348 29.80 4.71 -10.32
C ASN A 348 28.65 3.82 -10.81
N ASN A 349 27.46 4.06 -10.30
CA ASN A 349 26.23 3.38 -10.66
C ASN A 349 25.24 4.38 -11.28
N PHE A 350 25.24 4.47 -12.60
CA PHE A 350 24.30 5.29 -13.33
C PHE A 350 23.23 4.38 -13.91
N ASN A 351 22.02 4.49 -13.43
CA ASN A 351 20.96 3.58 -13.85
C ASN A 351 19.65 4.30 -14.15
N PHE A 352 18.91 3.69 -15.06
CA PHE A 352 17.53 4.01 -15.36
C PHE A 352 16.64 2.91 -14.78
N ARG A 353 15.65 3.30 -13.99
CA ARG A 353 14.68 2.38 -13.40
C ARG A 353 13.29 2.68 -13.93
N VAL A 354 12.55 1.65 -14.33
CA VAL A 354 11.14 1.72 -14.71
C VAL A 354 10.36 0.75 -13.85
N THR A 355 9.27 1.22 -13.26
CA THR A 355 8.34 0.40 -12.49
C THR A 355 6.94 0.55 -13.06
N LEU A 356 6.32 -0.55 -13.44
CA LEU A 356 4.90 -0.65 -13.74
C LEU A 356 4.21 -1.33 -12.56
N ALA A 357 3.27 -0.64 -11.94
CA ALA A 357 2.54 -1.16 -10.79
C ALA A 357 1.03 -1.05 -11.00
N ARG A 358 0.28 -2.00 -10.44
CA ARG A 358 -1.18 -1.99 -10.37
C ARG A 358 -1.62 -2.32 -8.94
N THR A 359 -2.49 -1.48 -8.37
CA THR A 359 -3.00 -1.67 -7.02
C THR A 359 -4.51 -1.48 -7.00
N THR A 360 -5.23 -2.54 -6.56
CA THR A 360 -6.69 -2.49 -6.35
C THR A 360 -7.06 -2.64 -4.87
N VAL A 361 -6.07 -2.68 -3.99
CA VAL A 361 -6.25 -2.79 -2.54
C VAL A 361 -6.73 -1.45 -1.98
N ALA A 362 -7.86 -1.47 -1.28
CA ALA A 362 -8.45 -0.25 -0.70
C ALA A 362 -7.93 0.05 0.72
N ASP A 363 -7.74 -0.98 1.55
CA ASP A 363 -7.24 -0.82 2.93
C ASP A 363 -5.75 -1.19 2.98
N PRO A 364 -4.85 -0.26 3.31
CA PRO A 364 -3.41 -0.54 3.37
C PRO A 364 -2.99 -1.35 4.60
N ILE A 365 -3.79 -1.36 5.69
CA ILE A 365 -3.41 -2.00 6.97
C ILE A 365 -3.88 -3.45 7.01
N PHE A 366 -5.16 -3.69 6.72
CA PHE A 366 -5.74 -5.02 6.70
C PHE A 366 -6.55 -5.26 5.41
N PRO A 367 -5.87 -5.46 4.28
CA PRO A 367 -6.53 -5.75 3.01
C PRO A 367 -7.37 -7.02 3.10
N ARG A 368 -8.65 -6.91 2.70
CA ARG A 368 -9.56 -8.05 2.63
C ARG A 368 -9.71 -8.62 1.22
N GLU A 369 -9.56 -7.75 0.23
CA GLU A 369 -9.72 -8.07 -1.19
C GLU A 369 -8.78 -7.19 -2.03
N GLY A 370 -8.53 -7.63 -3.25
CA GLY A 370 -7.73 -6.91 -4.22
C GLY A 370 -6.34 -7.51 -4.45
N SER A 371 -5.56 -6.81 -5.25
CA SER A 371 -4.21 -7.24 -5.61
C SER A 371 -3.26 -6.04 -5.71
N LYS A 372 -1.99 -6.30 -5.44
CA LYS A 372 -0.87 -5.42 -5.77
C LYS A 372 0.07 -6.20 -6.67
N ILE A 373 0.42 -5.65 -7.81
CA ILE A 373 1.36 -6.27 -8.76
C ILE A 373 2.32 -5.20 -9.21
N SER A 374 3.61 -5.47 -9.19
CA SER A 374 4.62 -4.57 -9.72
C SER A 374 5.72 -5.31 -10.48
N LEU A 375 6.17 -4.70 -11.57
CA LEU A 375 7.33 -5.12 -12.34
C LEU A 375 8.30 -3.95 -12.42
N THR A 376 9.49 -4.14 -11.90
CA THR A 376 10.58 -3.15 -11.94
C THR A 376 11.73 -3.66 -12.78
N GLY A 377 12.14 -2.87 -13.76
CA GLY A 377 13.37 -3.04 -14.53
C GLY A 377 14.36 -1.92 -14.18
N GLN A 378 15.61 -2.27 -13.90
CA GLN A 378 16.69 -1.31 -13.67
C GLN A 378 17.85 -1.65 -14.59
N PHE A 379 18.35 -0.65 -15.30
CA PHE A 379 19.32 -0.81 -16.38
C PHE A 379 20.42 0.21 -16.24
N THR A 380 21.66 -0.24 -16.32
CA THR A 380 22.81 0.65 -16.51
C THR A 380 23.19 0.69 -17.99
N PRO A 381 23.88 1.73 -18.46
CA PRO A 381 24.45 1.69 -19.82
C PRO A 381 25.44 0.54 -19.95
N PRO A 382 25.42 -0.20 -21.09
CA PRO A 382 26.34 -1.30 -21.35
C PRO A 382 27.70 -0.76 -21.84
N TYR A 383 28.47 -0.14 -20.95
CA TYR A 383 29.72 0.55 -21.24
C TYR A 383 30.73 -0.33 -21.96
N SER A 384 30.81 -1.62 -21.57
CA SER A 384 31.76 -2.57 -22.14
C SER A 384 31.50 -2.90 -23.61
N LEU A 385 30.28 -2.67 -24.10
CA LEU A 385 29.95 -2.88 -25.53
C LEU A 385 30.35 -1.69 -26.39
N PHE A 386 30.57 -0.50 -25.82
CA PHE A 386 30.87 0.72 -26.56
C PHE A 386 32.34 1.15 -26.45
N ASN A 387 33.04 0.85 -25.33
CA ASN A 387 34.36 1.42 -25.07
C ASN A 387 35.53 0.58 -25.56
N HIS A 388 35.28 -0.60 -26.16
CA HIS A 388 36.27 -1.51 -26.75
C HIS A 388 37.43 -1.91 -25.83
N LYS A 389 37.29 -1.80 -24.48
CA LYS A 389 38.31 -2.24 -23.53
C LYS A 389 38.32 -3.75 -23.40
N ASP A 390 39.51 -4.31 -23.20
CA ASP A 390 39.62 -5.71 -22.73
C ASP A 390 39.44 -5.80 -21.23
N TYR A 391 38.34 -6.40 -20.80
CA TYR A 391 37.99 -6.57 -19.39
C TYR A 391 38.59 -7.84 -18.74
N THR A 392 39.31 -8.67 -19.53
CA THR A 392 39.76 -10.00 -19.07
C THR A 392 40.81 -9.89 -17.95
N ASN A 393 41.73 -8.93 -18.06
CA ASN A 393 42.89 -8.80 -17.18
C ASN A 393 42.83 -7.56 -16.27
N LEU A 394 41.69 -6.88 -16.20
CA LEU A 394 41.52 -5.70 -15.33
C LEU A 394 41.41 -6.10 -13.86
N SER A 395 41.91 -5.21 -12.97
CA SER A 395 41.63 -5.29 -11.56
C SER A 395 40.11 -5.25 -11.31
N VAL A 396 39.63 -5.80 -10.19
CA VAL A 396 38.20 -5.77 -9.84
C VAL A 396 37.71 -4.33 -9.77
N GLN A 397 38.53 -3.41 -9.23
CA GLN A 397 38.21 -1.99 -9.15
C GLN A 397 38.04 -1.33 -10.52
N ASP A 398 38.97 -1.59 -11.47
CA ASP A 398 38.89 -1.01 -12.81
C ASP A 398 37.78 -1.63 -13.66
N ARG A 399 37.50 -2.92 -13.43
CA ARG A 399 36.42 -3.67 -14.09
C ARG A 399 35.05 -3.11 -13.76
N PHE A 400 34.81 -2.73 -12.49
CA PHE A 400 33.53 -2.26 -11.98
C PHE A 400 33.50 -0.76 -11.68
N ARG A 401 34.48 0.01 -12.15
CA ARG A 401 34.50 1.47 -11.97
C ARG A 401 33.21 2.14 -12.42
N PHE A 402 32.61 1.66 -13.50
CA PHE A 402 31.26 1.96 -13.94
C PHE A 402 30.47 0.65 -13.90
N LEU A 403 29.47 0.59 -13.03
CA LEU A 403 28.66 -0.62 -12.87
C LEU A 403 27.84 -0.88 -14.12
N GLU A 404 27.83 -2.13 -14.54
CA GLU A 404 27.16 -2.58 -15.75
C GLU A 404 26.30 -3.80 -15.44
N TYR A 405 24.96 -3.64 -15.45
CA TYR A 405 24.01 -4.70 -15.13
C TYR A 405 22.61 -4.36 -15.66
N HIS A 406 21.77 -5.37 -15.74
CA HIS A 406 20.33 -5.24 -15.76
C HIS A 406 19.74 -6.01 -14.56
N LYS A 407 18.71 -5.43 -13.93
CA LYS A 407 18.07 -6.00 -12.76
C LYS A 407 16.57 -5.98 -12.96
N TRP A 408 15.92 -7.07 -12.63
CA TRP A 408 14.48 -7.24 -12.74
C TRP A 408 13.92 -7.66 -11.40
N ARG A 409 12.77 -7.11 -11.03
CA ARG A 409 12.04 -7.50 -9.84
C ARG A 409 10.56 -7.57 -10.16
N PHE A 410 9.96 -8.68 -9.77
CA PHE A 410 8.52 -8.91 -9.84
C PHE A 410 7.99 -9.14 -8.45
N ASP A 411 6.98 -8.36 -8.06
CA ASP A 411 6.30 -8.48 -6.77
C ASP A 411 4.79 -8.58 -7.01
N MET A 412 4.15 -9.55 -6.37
CA MET A 412 2.70 -9.77 -6.45
C MET A 412 2.15 -10.08 -5.06
N GLU A 413 1.02 -9.44 -4.73
CA GLU A 413 0.19 -9.78 -3.57
C GLU A 413 -1.26 -9.87 -4.01
N PHE A 414 -1.94 -10.89 -3.51
CA PHE A 414 -3.36 -11.12 -3.76
C PHE A 414 -4.06 -11.37 -2.42
N TYR A 415 -5.21 -10.73 -2.24
CA TYR A 415 -6.02 -10.82 -1.02
C TYR A 415 -7.44 -11.26 -1.35
N LYS A 416 -7.97 -12.18 -0.55
CA LYS A 416 -9.34 -12.69 -0.70
C LYS A 416 -9.94 -13.02 0.66
N SER A 417 -11.10 -12.43 0.96
CA SER A 417 -11.93 -12.87 2.09
C SER A 417 -12.46 -14.28 1.81
N LEU A 418 -12.27 -15.20 2.76
CA LEU A 418 -12.72 -16.58 2.66
C LEU A 418 -14.09 -16.77 3.35
N VAL A 419 -14.11 -16.84 4.67
CA VAL A 419 -15.31 -17.01 5.48
C VAL A 419 -15.26 -16.01 6.64
N GLY A 420 -16.34 -15.24 6.81
CA GLY A 420 -16.45 -14.24 7.87
C GLY A 420 -15.33 -13.20 7.81
N LYS A 421 -14.47 -13.18 8.81
CA LYS A 421 -13.35 -12.24 8.91
C LYS A 421 -12.00 -12.82 8.45
N LEU A 422 -11.97 -14.09 8.05
CA LEU A 422 -10.73 -14.77 7.63
C LEU A 422 -10.32 -14.32 6.23
N VAL A 423 -9.07 -13.90 6.08
CA VAL A 423 -8.50 -13.44 4.81
C VAL A 423 -7.32 -14.31 4.40
N LEU A 424 -7.32 -14.73 3.15
CA LEU A 424 -6.17 -15.35 2.48
C LEU A 424 -5.32 -14.27 1.81
N LYS A 425 -4.01 -14.26 2.11
CA LYS A 425 -3.01 -13.52 1.34
C LYS A 425 -2.10 -14.53 0.63
N ILE A 426 -1.89 -14.30 -0.66
CA ILE A 426 -0.88 -15.02 -1.45
C ILE A 426 0.10 -13.97 -1.98
N SER A 427 1.39 -14.18 -1.82
CA SER A 427 2.40 -13.29 -2.39
C SER A 427 3.50 -14.06 -3.10
N SER A 428 4.05 -13.44 -4.13
CA SER A 428 5.20 -13.95 -4.87
C SER A 428 6.17 -12.80 -5.15
N LYS A 429 7.44 -13.01 -4.87
CA LYS A 429 8.51 -12.04 -5.12
C LYS A 429 9.66 -12.76 -5.82
N THR A 430 10.11 -12.22 -6.94
CA THR A 430 11.23 -12.79 -7.70
C THR A 430 12.12 -11.66 -8.18
N GLY A 431 13.43 -11.84 -8.05
CA GLY A 431 14.41 -10.90 -8.55
C GLY A 431 15.53 -11.58 -9.31
N LEU A 432 16.04 -10.85 -10.30
CA LEU A 432 17.10 -11.32 -11.19
C LEU A 432 18.08 -10.18 -11.46
N LEU A 433 19.37 -10.43 -11.25
CA LEU A 433 20.48 -9.56 -11.59
C LEU A 433 21.30 -10.22 -12.71
N GLY A 434 21.39 -9.55 -13.86
CA GLY A 434 22.14 -10.01 -15.01
C GLY A 434 23.27 -9.07 -15.38
N TYR A 435 24.04 -9.46 -16.39
CA TYR A 435 25.14 -8.70 -16.97
C TYR A 435 25.05 -8.71 -18.50
N TYR A 436 25.57 -7.68 -19.15
CA TYR A 436 25.59 -7.61 -20.62
C TYR A 436 26.81 -8.31 -21.22
N ASN A 437 27.95 -8.28 -20.52
CA ASN A 437 29.22 -8.83 -21.00
C ASN A 437 29.79 -9.85 -20.00
N LYS A 438 30.04 -11.08 -20.46
CA LYS A 438 30.63 -12.17 -19.66
C LYS A 438 32.00 -11.84 -19.08
N LYS A 439 32.81 -11.02 -19.78
CA LYS A 439 34.14 -10.60 -19.31
C LYS A 439 34.07 -9.60 -18.15
N VAL A 440 33.01 -8.82 -18.05
CA VAL A 440 32.73 -7.95 -16.90
C VAL A 440 32.15 -8.78 -15.74
N GLY A 441 31.17 -9.64 -16.04
CA GLY A 441 30.52 -10.50 -15.05
C GLY A 441 29.46 -9.78 -14.22
N LEU A 442 28.99 -10.45 -13.18
CA LEU A 442 27.97 -9.94 -12.27
C LEU A 442 28.52 -8.81 -11.39
N SER A 443 27.75 -7.73 -11.25
CA SER A 443 28.06 -6.60 -10.36
C SER A 443 28.31 -7.09 -8.91
N PRO A 444 29.30 -6.53 -8.21
CA PRO A 444 29.50 -6.76 -6.79
C PRO A 444 28.45 -6.06 -5.92
N PHE A 445 27.68 -5.13 -6.49
CA PHE A 445 26.59 -4.40 -5.87
C PHE A 445 25.25 -4.84 -6.44
N GLU A 446 24.14 -4.36 -5.87
CA GLU A 446 22.77 -4.58 -6.32
C GLU A 446 22.30 -6.05 -6.24
N ARG A 447 23.01 -6.88 -5.48
CA ARG A 447 22.69 -8.29 -5.27
C ARG A 447 21.57 -8.46 -4.26
N PHE A 448 20.97 -9.64 -4.28
CA PHE A 448 19.89 -10.02 -3.36
C PHE A 448 20.45 -10.78 -2.16
N GLU A 449 19.88 -10.49 -0.98
CA GLU A 449 20.18 -11.21 0.26
C GLU A 449 18.86 -11.73 0.83
N LEU A 450 18.73 -13.06 0.91
CA LEU A 450 17.53 -13.74 1.37
C LEU A 450 17.76 -14.28 2.78
N GLY A 451 16.84 -13.95 3.72
CA GLY A 451 16.87 -14.39 5.10
C GLY A 451 16.79 -13.25 6.11
N GLY A 452 16.79 -13.59 7.39
CA GLY A 452 16.71 -12.61 8.48
C GLY A 452 15.29 -12.15 8.78
N ASP A 453 15.19 -11.22 9.73
CA ASP A 453 13.94 -10.73 10.32
C ASP A 453 13.39 -9.46 9.69
N GLY A 454 14.08 -8.89 8.72
CA GLY A 454 13.69 -7.63 8.11
C GLY A 454 14.04 -6.37 8.90
N LEU A 455 14.46 -6.44 10.16
CA LEU A 455 14.96 -5.27 10.90
C LEU A 455 16.23 -4.70 10.29
N SER A 456 17.10 -5.57 9.81
CA SER A 456 18.26 -5.20 9.00
C SER A 456 17.85 -4.48 7.71
N ASN A 457 16.63 -4.68 7.21
CA ASN A 457 16.13 -4.10 5.96
C ASN A 457 15.89 -2.59 6.05
N GLN A 458 15.57 -2.05 7.21
CA GLN A 458 15.40 -0.59 7.38
C GLN A 458 16.69 0.19 7.10
N PHE A 459 17.84 -0.49 7.18
CA PHE A 459 19.16 0.09 6.94
C PHE A 459 19.76 -0.29 5.58
N THR A 460 19.09 -1.11 4.79
CA THR A 460 19.69 -1.77 3.60
C THR A 460 19.54 -1.02 2.30
N GLY A 461 18.64 -0.07 2.19
CA GLY A 461 18.71 0.94 1.12
C GLY A 461 20.08 1.64 1.04
N ILE A 462 20.88 1.49 2.08
CA ILE A 462 22.19 2.08 2.28
C ILE A 462 23.31 1.17 1.78
N THR A 463 23.08 -0.15 1.73
CA THR A 463 24.17 -1.10 1.41
C THR A 463 24.25 -1.46 -0.07
N GLY A 464 23.32 -1.01 -0.91
CA GLY A 464 23.27 -1.40 -2.33
C GLY A 464 22.97 -2.90 -2.52
N LYS A 465 22.29 -3.52 -1.54
CA LYS A 465 21.73 -4.86 -1.60
C LYS A 465 20.24 -4.81 -1.36
N ASP A 466 19.48 -5.63 -2.05
CA ASP A 466 18.06 -5.86 -1.73
C ASP A 466 17.99 -7.01 -0.73
N ILE A 467 17.51 -6.74 0.47
CA ILE A 467 17.29 -7.77 1.48
C ILE A 467 15.85 -8.21 1.46
N ILE A 468 15.66 -9.51 1.35
CA ILE A 468 14.35 -10.16 1.32
C ILE A 468 14.21 -10.97 2.60
N SER A 469 13.27 -10.60 3.46
CA SER A 469 12.99 -11.35 4.68
C SER A 469 12.54 -12.77 4.37
N PHE A 470 13.02 -13.75 5.18
CA PHE A 470 12.56 -15.13 5.09
C PHE A 470 12.40 -15.69 6.50
N ARG A 471 11.18 -15.80 6.94
CA ARG A 471 10.83 -16.22 8.30
C ARG A 471 11.33 -17.63 8.59
N GLY A 472 11.96 -17.82 9.74
CA GLY A 472 12.53 -19.11 10.13
C GLY A 472 13.94 -19.39 9.62
N TYR A 473 14.52 -18.56 8.74
CA TYR A 473 15.87 -18.71 8.21
C TYR A 473 16.73 -17.47 8.47
N GLU A 474 18.01 -17.68 8.75
CA GLU A 474 19.02 -16.62 8.69
C GLU A 474 19.61 -16.50 7.29
N VAL A 475 20.23 -15.36 7.02
CA VAL A 475 20.97 -15.17 5.76
C VAL A 475 22.05 -16.22 5.59
N SER A 476 22.74 -16.56 6.68
CA SER A 476 23.78 -17.60 6.71
C SER A 476 23.28 -18.99 6.32
N ASP A 477 22.03 -19.33 6.68
CA ASP A 477 21.43 -20.64 6.34
C ASP A 477 21.27 -20.79 4.83
N ILE A 478 20.86 -19.70 4.16
CA ILE A 478 20.66 -19.66 2.71
C ILE A 478 22.02 -19.61 1.98
N GLN A 479 22.95 -18.80 2.49
CA GLN A 479 24.27 -18.64 1.86
C GLN A 479 25.06 -19.95 1.89
N LYS A 480 25.13 -20.64 3.02
CA LYS A 480 25.83 -21.94 3.15
C LYS A 480 25.19 -23.01 2.26
N GLY A 481 23.87 -23.14 2.30
CA GLY A 481 23.14 -24.18 1.53
C GLY A 481 23.28 -24.06 0.03
N ASN A 482 23.61 -22.86 -0.51
CA ASN A 482 23.69 -22.60 -1.95
C ASN A 482 25.06 -22.08 -2.41
N ASN A 483 26.10 -22.18 -1.61
CA ASN A 483 27.44 -21.66 -1.90
C ASN A 483 27.44 -20.18 -2.35
N ILE A 484 26.58 -19.37 -1.72
CA ILE A 484 26.47 -17.95 -2.03
C ILE A 484 27.53 -17.21 -1.21
N SER A 485 28.32 -16.39 -1.88
CA SER A 485 29.32 -15.55 -1.21
C SER A 485 28.64 -14.45 -0.36
N THR A 486 29.37 -13.87 0.57
CA THR A 486 28.92 -12.75 1.42
C THR A 486 28.41 -11.54 0.62
N GLY A 487 28.74 -11.45 -0.69
CA GLY A 487 28.26 -10.43 -1.59
C GLY A 487 26.77 -10.51 -1.96
N GLY A 488 26.10 -11.64 -1.69
CA GLY A 488 24.69 -11.89 -2.01
C GLY A 488 24.46 -12.66 -3.31
N ALA A 489 23.21 -12.97 -3.61
CA ALA A 489 22.74 -13.77 -4.74
C ALA A 489 22.46 -12.93 -5.99
N ALA A 490 22.46 -13.57 -7.17
CA ALA A 490 22.02 -12.97 -8.41
C ALA A 490 20.53 -13.18 -8.70
N VAL A 491 19.95 -14.24 -8.15
CA VAL A 491 18.53 -14.58 -8.32
C VAL A 491 17.95 -14.94 -6.97
N PHE A 492 16.71 -14.55 -6.73
CA PHE A 492 15.89 -15.08 -5.64
C PHE A 492 14.46 -15.33 -6.10
N SER A 493 13.79 -16.24 -5.44
CA SER A 493 12.35 -16.44 -5.56
C SER A 493 11.77 -16.72 -4.17
N LYS A 494 10.66 -16.08 -3.84
CA LYS A 494 9.92 -16.26 -2.59
C LYS A 494 8.44 -16.31 -2.89
N MET A 495 7.76 -17.30 -2.34
CA MET A 495 6.32 -17.43 -2.34
C MET A 495 5.84 -17.50 -0.89
N SER A 496 4.72 -16.87 -0.58
CA SER A 496 4.13 -16.88 0.75
C SER A 496 2.62 -17.02 0.67
N VAL A 497 2.07 -17.87 1.53
CA VAL A 497 0.64 -18.02 1.75
C VAL A 497 0.36 -17.72 3.22
N GLU A 498 -0.56 -16.78 3.49
CA GLU A 498 -0.92 -16.40 4.85
C GLU A 498 -2.44 -16.48 5.03
N LEU A 499 -2.86 -17.02 6.16
CA LEU A 499 -4.23 -16.92 6.66
C LEU A 499 -4.24 -15.89 7.77
N ARG A 500 -4.96 -14.79 7.58
CA ARG A 500 -5.02 -13.63 8.47
C ARG A 500 -6.38 -13.53 9.14
N TYR A 501 -6.42 -13.32 10.45
CA TYR A 501 -7.65 -13.14 11.20
C TYR A 501 -7.56 -11.88 12.08
N PRO A 502 -8.46 -10.91 11.92
CA PRO A 502 -8.43 -9.68 12.70
C PRO A 502 -9.02 -9.92 14.09
N ILE A 503 -8.28 -9.50 15.12
CA ILE A 503 -8.75 -9.43 16.50
C ILE A 503 -9.47 -8.11 16.71
N SER A 504 -8.85 -6.99 16.28
CA SER A 504 -9.40 -5.64 16.34
C SER A 504 -9.01 -4.88 15.07
N LEU A 505 -9.95 -4.16 14.48
CA LEU A 505 -9.71 -3.23 13.35
C LEU A 505 -10.00 -1.78 13.76
N ASN A 506 -9.82 -1.45 15.04
CA ASN A 506 -9.96 -0.07 15.50
C ASN A 506 -8.86 0.79 14.86
N PRO A 507 -9.19 1.97 14.31
CA PRO A 507 -8.21 2.88 13.72
C PRO A 507 -7.06 3.27 14.66
N ASN A 508 -7.29 3.29 15.97
CA ASN A 508 -6.26 3.60 16.97
C ASN A 508 -5.34 2.43 17.30
N ALA A 509 -5.79 1.19 17.06
CA ALA A 509 -4.98 -0.01 17.27
C ALA A 509 -5.57 -1.18 16.46
N SER A 510 -5.06 -1.42 15.26
CA SER A 510 -5.45 -2.59 14.47
C SER A 510 -4.58 -3.78 14.83
N ILE A 511 -5.21 -4.90 15.23
CA ILE A 511 -4.52 -6.11 15.70
C ILE A 511 -5.03 -7.29 14.92
N PHE A 512 -4.14 -8.09 14.34
CA PHE A 512 -4.48 -9.34 13.68
C PHE A 512 -3.42 -10.41 13.86
N VAL A 513 -3.84 -11.65 13.84
CA VAL A 513 -2.96 -12.82 13.86
C VAL A 513 -2.91 -13.44 12.47
N LEU A 514 -1.83 -14.14 12.20
CA LEU A 514 -1.66 -14.85 10.95
C LEU A 514 -0.93 -16.19 11.14
N GLY A 515 -1.33 -17.18 10.33
CA GLY A 515 -0.55 -18.37 10.10
C GLY A 515 0.06 -18.30 8.71
N PHE A 516 1.31 -18.70 8.55
CA PHE A 516 1.99 -18.58 7.26
C PHE A 516 2.70 -19.86 6.83
N PHE A 517 2.84 -19.98 5.53
CA PHE A 517 3.74 -20.92 4.85
C PHE A 517 4.55 -20.14 3.81
N ASP A 518 5.86 -20.12 3.96
CA ASP A 518 6.79 -19.49 3.03
C ASP A 518 7.63 -20.55 2.32
N ALA A 519 7.91 -20.32 1.05
CA ALA A 519 8.81 -21.12 0.25
C ALA A 519 9.74 -20.18 -0.52
N ALA A 520 11.05 -20.25 -0.28
CA ALA A 520 11.99 -19.32 -0.89
C ALA A 520 13.38 -19.94 -1.09
N ASN A 521 14.10 -19.44 -2.08
CA ASN A 521 15.50 -19.75 -2.27
C ASN A 521 16.23 -18.63 -3.03
N ALA A 522 17.57 -18.67 -3.01
CA ALA A 522 18.41 -17.74 -3.73
C ALA A 522 19.56 -18.47 -4.41
N TRP A 523 20.03 -17.97 -5.57
CA TRP A 523 21.04 -18.62 -6.39
C TRP A 523 22.12 -17.63 -6.79
N ASN A 524 23.36 -18.10 -6.86
CA ASN A 524 24.51 -17.26 -7.18
C ASN A 524 24.56 -16.85 -8.65
N ARG A 525 23.97 -17.63 -9.56
CA ARG A 525 23.93 -17.38 -11.00
C ARG A 525 22.56 -17.72 -11.56
N ILE A 526 22.19 -17.07 -12.68
CA ILE A 526 20.92 -17.31 -13.38
C ILE A 526 20.80 -18.77 -13.84
N GLN A 527 21.90 -19.37 -14.27
CA GLN A 527 21.93 -20.75 -14.75
C GLN A 527 21.62 -21.79 -13.67
N ASP A 528 21.85 -21.42 -12.40
CA ASP A 528 21.59 -22.29 -11.24
C ASP A 528 20.13 -22.19 -10.77
N TYR A 529 19.34 -21.30 -11.35
CA TYR A 529 17.94 -21.08 -10.96
C TYR A 529 17.07 -22.31 -11.19
N ASN A 530 16.46 -22.81 -10.12
CA ASN A 530 15.47 -23.89 -10.15
C ASN A 530 14.24 -23.46 -9.34
N PRO A 531 13.10 -23.17 -9.97
CA PRO A 531 11.89 -22.70 -9.27
C PRO A 531 11.26 -23.72 -8.34
N PHE A 532 11.68 -24.98 -8.38
CA PHE A 532 11.19 -26.07 -7.53
C PHE A 532 12.12 -26.40 -6.37
N ASP A 533 13.35 -25.87 -6.37
CA ASP A 533 14.31 -26.01 -5.27
C ASP A 533 14.12 -24.85 -4.28
N LEU A 534 13.02 -24.90 -3.52
CA LEU A 534 12.67 -23.91 -2.52
C LEU A 534 12.77 -24.48 -1.12
N LYS A 535 13.43 -23.76 -0.23
CA LYS A 535 13.42 -24.01 1.21
C LYS A 535 12.10 -23.53 1.80
N ARG A 536 11.52 -24.34 2.69
CA ARG A 536 10.18 -24.12 3.23
C ARG A 536 10.24 -23.67 4.68
N SER A 537 9.32 -22.80 5.07
CA SER A 537 9.06 -22.47 6.46
C SER A 537 7.58 -22.33 6.74
N THR A 538 7.20 -22.51 8.00
CA THR A 538 5.83 -22.30 8.47
C THR A 538 5.88 -21.69 9.86
N GLY A 539 4.81 -21.02 10.26
CA GLY A 539 4.79 -20.41 11.58
C GLY A 539 3.54 -19.58 11.82
N LEU A 540 3.59 -18.86 12.93
CA LEU A 540 2.53 -17.95 13.37
C LEU A 540 3.09 -16.54 13.53
N GLY A 541 2.22 -15.56 13.33
CA GLY A 541 2.58 -14.15 13.50
C GLY A 541 1.46 -13.34 14.14
N LEU A 542 1.87 -12.26 14.77
CA LEU A 542 1.01 -11.22 15.33
C LEU A 542 1.40 -9.89 14.69
N ARG A 543 0.41 -9.11 14.29
CA ARG A 543 0.58 -7.75 13.78
C ARG A 543 -0.22 -6.79 14.64
N VAL A 544 0.41 -5.70 15.03
CA VAL A 544 -0.21 -4.61 15.79
C VAL A 544 0.13 -3.30 15.08
N PHE A 545 -0.86 -2.67 14.48
CA PHE A 545 -0.69 -1.35 13.89
C PHE A 545 -1.07 -0.28 14.91
N LEU A 546 -0.14 0.63 15.15
CA LEU A 546 -0.33 1.80 16.01
C LEU A 546 -0.01 3.05 15.18
N PRO A 547 -0.91 4.06 15.08
CA PRO A 547 -0.70 5.24 14.22
C PRO A 547 0.62 5.99 14.48
N MET A 548 1.10 6.01 15.73
CA MET A 548 2.36 6.67 16.09
C MET A 548 3.62 5.84 15.79
N PHE A 549 3.50 4.50 15.78
CA PHE A 549 4.65 3.60 15.68
C PHE A 549 4.67 2.79 14.37
N GLY A 550 3.58 2.84 13.59
CA GLY A 550 3.40 2.01 12.41
C GLY A 550 3.07 0.56 12.76
N MET A 551 3.47 -0.38 11.92
CA MET A 551 3.23 -1.81 12.08
C MET A 551 4.30 -2.44 12.98
N LEU A 552 3.86 -3.06 14.06
CA LEU A 552 4.67 -3.95 14.90
C LEU A 552 4.33 -5.38 14.55
N GLY A 553 5.32 -6.18 14.21
CA GLY A 553 5.13 -7.58 13.86
C GLY A 553 6.00 -8.50 14.72
N PHE A 554 5.43 -9.63 15.10
CA PHE A 554 6.09 -10.69 15.83
C PHE A 554 5.82 -11.99 15.12
N ASP A 555 6.86 -12.62 14.57
CA ASP A 555 6.75 -13.91 13.90
C ASP A 555 7.58 -14.97 14.61
N TYR A 556 7.02 -16.16 14.74
CA TYR A 556 7.77 -17.34 15.12
C TYR A 556 7.69 -18.35 13.98
N GLY A 557 8.81 -18.50 13.28
CA GLY A 557 8.90 -19.31 12.06
C GLY A 557 9.81 -20.51 12.25
N PHE A 558 9.40 -21.65 11.69
CA PHE A 558 10.17 -22.89 11.65
C PHE A 558 10.71 -23.10 10.25
N GLY A 559 12.05 -23.09 10.08
CA GLY A 559 12.69 -23.43 8.81
C GLY A 559 12.78 -24.95 8.65
N LEU A 560 11.99 -25.51 7.74
CA LEU A 560 11.84 -26.98 7.62
C LEU A 560 13.01 -27.67 6.91
N ASP A 561 13.79 -26.95 6.11
CA ASP A 561 14.86 -27.51 5.26
C ASP A 561 16.23 -26.93 5.64
N LYS A 562 16.58 -26.91 6.94
CA LYS A 562 17.88 -26.48 7.45
C LYS A 562 18.85 -27.68 7.48
N PRO A 563 19.83 -27.77 6.55
CA PRO A 563 20.68 -28.98 6.42
C PRO A 563 21.46 -29.31 7.69
N ASP A 564 22.10 -28.32 8.29
CA ASP A 564 22.91 -28.48 9.50
C ASP A 564 22.12 -29.09 10.65
N LEU A 565 20.85 -28.74 10.82
CA LEU A 565 19.99 -29.25 11.88
C LEU A 565 19.43 -30.66 11.56
N ILE A 566 19.14 -30.90 10.28
CA ILE A 566 18.65 -32.22 9.82
C ILE A 566 19.75 -33.27 10.01
N GLU A 567 20.98 -32.96 9.61
CA GLU A 567 22.16 -33.87 9.74
C GLU A 567 22.51 -34.17 11.20
N THR A 568 22.36 -33.21 12.09
CA THR A 568 22.66 -33.38 13.53
C THR A 568 21.54 -34.03 14.33
N GLY A 569 20.36 -34.29 13.71
CA GLY A 569 19.20 -34.84 14.42
C GLY A 569 18.64 -33.90 15.48
N ALA A 570 18.71 -32.59 15.23
CA ALA A 570 18.29 -31.54 16.15
C ALA A 570 16.81 -31.65 16.51
N LYS A 571 16.43 -31.18 17.70
CA LYS A 571 15.04 -31.12 18.12
C LYS A 571 14.27 -30.09 17.26
N TRP A 572 12.99 -30.36 16.99
CA TRP A 572 12.15 -29.47 16.19
C TRP A 572 12.10 -28.01 16.70
N THR A 573 12.29 -27.79 18.01
CA THR A 573 12.38 -26.46 18.63
C THR A 573 13.58 -25.64 18.17
N GLU A 574 14.64 -26.27 17.71
CA GLU A 574 15.86 -25.62 17.24
C GLU A 574 15.71 -25.08 15.81
N PHE A 575 14.69 -25.58 15.08
CA PHE A 575 14.30 -25.05 13.77
C PHE A 575 13.54 -23.73 13.87
N GLY A 576 13.05 -23.39 15.07
CA GLY A 576 12.26 -22.19 15.34
C GLY A 576 13.13 -20.94 15.43
N LYS A 577 12.64 -19.83 14.84
CA LYS A 577 13.26 -18.51 14.96
C LYS A 577 12.19 -17.47 15.23
N PHE A 578 12.44 -16.64 16.23
CA PHE A 578 11.65 -15.44 16.50
C PHE A 578 12.15 -14.28 15.64
N SER A 579 11.23 -13.55 15.03
CA SER A 579 11.51 -12.35 14.25
C SER A 579 10.62 -11.21 14.72
N PHE A 580 11.21 -10.02 14.84
CA PHE A 580 10.51 -8.79 15.19
C PHE A 580 10.49 -7.84 13.99
N ILE A 581 9.36 -7.21 13.70
CA ILE A 581 9.18 -6.27 12.61
C ILE A 581 8.74 -4.93 13.22
N LEU A 582 9.39 -3.85 12.82
CA LEU A 582 9.05 -2.49 13.23
C LEU A 582 8.89 -1.60 12.00
N GLY A 583 7.76 -0.90 11.91
CA GLY A 583 7.44 -0.03 10.79
C GLY A 583 6.45 -0.69 9.82
N PHE A 584 6.67 -0.56 8.51
CA PHE A 584 5.88 -1.29 7.53
C PHE A 584 6.32 -2.75 7.44
N GLU A 585 5.41 -3.67 7.06
CA GLU A 585 5.79 -5.04 6.74
C GLU A 585 6.98 -4.99 5.76
N PRO A 586 8.08 -5.73 6.00
CA PRO A 586 9.22 -5.73 5.10
C PRO A 586 8.77 -6.23 3.74
N GLU A 587 8.97 -5.39 2.74
CA GLU A 587 8.66 -5.69 1.34
C GLU A 587 9.52 -6.82 0.79
#